data_bb75a495a82859063c791fae54cadc53
#
_entry.id   bb75a495a82859063c791fae54cadc53
#
_cell.length_a   1.000
_cell.length_b   1.000
_cell.length_c   1.000
_cell.angle_alpha   90.00
_cell.angle_beta   90.00
_cell.angle_gamma   90.00
#
_symmetry.space_group_name_H-M   'P 1'
#
loop_
_entity.id
_entity.type
_entity.pdbx_description
1 polymer ?
#
loop_
_entity_poly.entity_id
_entity_poly.type
_entity_poly.pdbx_seq_one_letter_code
_entity_poly.pdbx_strand_id
1 'polypeptide(L)'
;KADEFGYDRYLTNITWTPDGSKILIQVLDRSQKHLKLNMYDVVTGDLIRTILTEDNEKYVEPRDPVWFLKGSSDLFIYRTDNRDGYRNLYLCDTEGNIRRLTETDADVQYVANDGKYVWYTSAEISPIENHLFRISIKPSPKGLSKAKFGQPEQLTVAEGWHNIEMSPDLTQYVD
;
A
#
# COMPACT_ATOMS: atom_id res chain seq x y z
N LYS A 1 3.94 2.07 -24.28
CA LYS A 1 3.58 3.31 -25.00
C LYS A 1 4.02 4.56 -24.27
N ALA A 2 3.97 4.58 -22.97
CA ALA A 2 4.40 5.72 -22.19
C ALA A 2 5.90 5.62 -21.91
N ASP A 3 6.62 6.62 -22.29
CA ASP A 3 8.06 6.66 -22.19
C ASP A 3 8.51 7.47 -20.97
N GLU A 4 8.16 6.95 -19.78
CA GLU A 4 8.43 7.65 -18.52
C GLU A 4 9.93 7.74 -18.22
N PHE A 5 10.71 6.71 -18.62
CA PHE A 5 12.15 6.61 -18.38
C PHE A 5 12.91 6.04 -19.60
N GLY A 6 12.39 6.22 -20.81
CA GLY A 6 12.93 5.59 -22.01
C GLY A 6 12.72 4.08 -22.06
N TYR A 7 13.54 3.37 -22.78
CA TYR A 7 13.45 1.91 -22.92
C TYR A 7 14.09 1.16 -21.75
N ASP A 8 14.96 1.79 -20.99
CA ASP A 8 15.75 1.15 -19.95
C ASP A 8 15.10 1.36 -18.59
N ARG A 9 14.07 0.55 -18.31
CA ARG A 9 13.25 0.61 -17.10
C ARG A 9 12.75 -0.76 -16.68
N TYR A 10 12.29 -0.84 -15.43
CA TYR A 10 11.61 -2.02 -14.91
C TYR A 10 10.11 -1.74 -14.78
N LEU A 11 9.30 -2.71 -15.20
CA LEU A 11 7.86 -2.73 -14.97
C LEU A 11 7.58 -3.80 -13.93
N THR A 12 7.03 -3.41 -12.80
CA THR A 12 6.83 -4.32 -11.67
C THR A 12 5.51 -4.03 -10.95
N ASN A 13 5.12 -4.94 -10.06
CA ASN A 13 3.97 -4.80 -9.17
C ASN A 13 2.69 -4.38 -9.91
N ILE A 14 2.30 -5.19 -10.88
CA ILE A 14 1.11 -4.95 -11.70
C ILE A 14 -0.14 -5.26 -10.89
N THR A 15 -1.07 -4.31 -10.80
CA THR A 15 -2.33 -4.46 -10.07
C THR A 15 -3.49 -3.98 -10.93
N TRP A 16 -4.52 -4.82 -11.07
CA TRP A 16 -5.77 -4.46 -11.71
C TRP A 16 -6.68 -3.70 -10.75
N THR A 17 -7.41 -2.70 -11.24
CA THR A 17 -8.51 -2.13 -10.47
C THR A 17 -9.60 -3.20 -10.28
N PRO A 18 -10.34 -3.20 -9.15
CA PRO A 18 -11.38 -4.20 -8.89
C PRO A 18 -12.49 -4.27 -9.95
N ASP A 19 -12.75 -3.19 -10.67
CA ASP A 19 -13.71 -3.14 -11.78
C ASP A 19 -13.10 -3.62 -13.12
N GLY A 20 -11.80 -3.94 -13.16
CA GLY A 20 -11.09 -4.42 -14.33
C GLY A 20 -10.88 -3.38 -15.44
N SER A 21 -11.22 -2.11 -15.22
CA SER A 21 -11.15 -1.07 -16.24
C SER A 21 -9.76 -0.45 -16.41
N LYS A 22 -8.94 -0.51 -15.36
CA LYS A 22 -7.60 0.10 -15.32
C LYS A 22 -6.57 -0.86 -14.73
N ILE A 23 -5.32 -0.57 -15.01
CA ILE A 23 -4.19 -1.31 -14.47
C ILE A 23 -3.17 -0.33 -13.91
N LEU A 24 -2.67 -0.62 -12.72
CA LEU A 24 -1.61 0.13 -12.07
C LEU A 24 -0.29 -0.62 -12.24
N ILE A 25 0.75 0.08 -12.63
CA ILE A 25 2.09 -0.48 -12.83
C ILE A 25 3.10 0.42 -12.13
N GLN A 26 3.96 -0.17 -11.33
CA GLN A 26 5.12 0.52 -10.79
C GLN A 26 6.23 0.49 -11.83
N VAL A 27 6.60 1.67 -12.32
CA VAL A 27 7.66 1.87 -13.31
C VAL A 27 8.87 2.43 -12.59
N LEU A 28 9.96 1.65 -12.56
CA LEU A 28 11.21 2.02 -11.91
C LEU A 28 12.25 2.29 -12.99
N ASP A 29 12.99 3.39 -12.89
CA ASP A 29 14.07 3.69 -13.82
C ASP A 29 15.27 2.73 -13.64
N ARG A 30 16.17 2.70 -14.59
CA ARG A 30 17.35 1.80 -14.56
C ARG A 30 18.29 2.08 -13.40
N SER A 31 18.38 3.34 -12.96
CA SER A 31 19.18 3.72 -11.80
C SER A 31 18.58 3.29 -10.48
N GLN A 32 17.32 2.84 -10.48
CA GLN A 32 16.51 2.48 -9.32
C GLN A 32 16.30 3.63 -8.33
N LYS A 33 16.42 4.86 -8.78
CA LYS A 33 16.29 6.05 -7.94
C LYS A 33 14.94 6.75 -8.11
N HIS A 34 14.25 6.49 -9.20
CA HIS A 34 13.00 7.15 -9.57
C HIS A 34 11.91 6.11 -9.87
N LEU A 35 10.83 6.17 -9.13
CA LEU A 35 9.68 5.31 -9.30
C LEU A 35 8.43 6.13 -9.62
N LYS A 36 7.62 5.64 -10.56
CA LYS A 36 6.29 6.15 -10.86
C LYS A 36 5.26 5.04 -10.70
N LEU A 37 4.20 5.29 -9.95
CA LEU A 37 3.00 4.47 -9.99
C LEU A 37 2.08 5.03 -11.07
N ASN A 38 2.02 4.34 -12.19
CA ASN A 38 1.26 4.74 -13.36
C ASN A 38 -0.04 3.96 -13.47
N MET A 39 -1.10 4.64 -13.89
CA MET A 39 -2.40 4.06 -14.19
C MET A 39 -2.66 4.10 -15.70
N TYR A 40 -3.03 2.97 -16.26
CA TYR A 40 -3.30 2.80 -17.69
C TYR A 40 -4.73 2.31 -17.92
N ASP A 41 -5.28 2.69 -19.07
CA ASP A 41 -6.52 2.11 -19.58
C ASP A 41 -6.25 0.70 -20.11
N VAL A 42 -7.07 -0.26 -19.70
CA VAL A 42 -6.86 -1.67 -20.06
C VAL A 42 -7.17 -1.96 -21.53
N VAL A 43 -8.12 -1.24 -22.12
CA VAL A 43 -8.56 -1.47 -23.50
C VAL A 43 -7.58 -0.86 -24.50
N THR A 44 -7.17 0.39 -24.28
CA THR A 44 -6.30 1.13 -25.21
C THR A 44 -4.82 0.96 -24.90
N GLY A 45 -4.47 0.65 -23.65
CA GLY A 45 -3.12 0.60 -23.12
C GLY A 45 -2.48 1.99 -22.96
N ASP A 46 -3.29 3.05 -23.00
CA ASP A 46 -2.80 4.42 -22.88
C ASP A 46 -2.59 4.78 -21.40
N LEU A 47 -1.54 5.56 -21.13
CA LEU A 47 -1.32 6.14 -19.83
C LEU A 47 -2.44 7.15 -19.52
N ILE A 48 -3.18 6.90 -18.45
CA ILE A 48 -4.19 7.81 -17.92
C ILE A 48 -3.50 8.91 -17.12
N ARG A 49 -2.68 8.49 -16.14
CA ARG A 49 -1.87 9.40 -15.30
C ARG A 49 -0.77 8.67 -14.53
N THR A 50 0.19 9.42 -14.04
CA THR A 50 1.04 9.03 -12.90
C THR A 50 0.31 9.42 -11.62
N ILE A 51 0.05 8.44 -10.75
CA ILE A 51 -0.67 8.63 -9.48
C ILE A 51 0.27 9.22 -8.43
N LEU A 52 1.47 8.64 -8.29
CA LEU A 52 2.50 9.12 -7.37
C LEU A 52 3.90 8.88 -7.94
N THR A 53 4.86 9.61 -7.41
CA THR A 53 6.29 9.42 -7.68
C THR A 53 7.04 9.24 -6.37
N GLU A 54 8.13 8.48 -6.41
CA GLU A 54 9.09 8.36 -5.34
C GLU A 54 10.50 8.54 -5.91
N ASP A 55 11.28 9.36 -5.23
CA ASP A 55 12.67 9.64 -5.57
C ASP A 55 13.55 9.40 -4.37
N ASN A 56 14.70 8.75 -4.56
CA ASN A 56 15.68 8.49 -3.50
C ASN A 56 17.09 8.55 -4.08
N GLU A 57 18.01 9.24 -3.39
CA GLU A 57 19.39 9.34 -3.84
C GLU A 57 20.14 8.01 -3.86
N LYS A 58 19.72 7.05 -3.03
CA LYS A 58 20.28 5.71 -2.98
C LYS A 58 19.53 4.79 -3.92
N TYR A 59 18.32 4.37 -3.54
CA TYR A 59 17.43 3.51 -4.34
C TYR A 59 16.01 3.51 -3.77
N VAL A 60 15.05 3.24 -4.61
CA VAL A 60 13.65 2.97 -4.27
C VAL A 60 13.40 1.47 -4.45
N GLU A 61 12.84 0.81 -3.43
CA GLU A 61 12.50 -0.62 -3.48
C GLU A 61 11.00 -0.84 -3.62
N PRO A 62 10.47 -1.08 -4.82
CA PRO A 62 9.06 -1.45 -5.02
C PRO A 62 8.82 -2.90 -4.63
N ARG A 63 8.72 -3.20 -3.33
CA ARG A 63 8.59 -4.58 -2.83
C ARG A 63 7.20 -5.17 -3.03
N ASP A 64 6.17 -4.33 -2.97
CA ASP A 64 4.79 -4.78 -2.93
C ASP A 64 3.93 -4.15 -4.02
N PRO A 65 2.92 -4.87 -4.50
CA PRO A 65 1.84 -4.27 -5.27
C PRO A 65 1.01 -3.34 -4.38
N VAL A 66 0.15 -2.52 -4.97
CA VAL A 66 -0.87 -1.81 -4.21
C VAL A 66 -2.02 -2.76 -3.87
N TRP A 67 -2.70 -2.52 -2.75
CA TRP A 67 -3.86 -3.30 -2.33
C TRP A 67 -5.10 -2.42 -2.32
N PHE A 68 -6.01 -2.63 -3.26
CA PHE A 68 -7.27 -1.90 -3.26
C PHE A 68 -8.08 -2.17 -2.00
N LEU A 69 -8.74 -1.14 -1.48
CA LEU A 69 -9.72 -1.32 -0.41
C LEU A 69 -10.91 -2.12 -0.95
N LYS A 70 -11.34 -3.12 -0.19
CA LYS A 70 -12.52 -3.92 -0.55
C LYS A 70 -13.74 -3.02 -0.75
N GLY A 71 -14.35 -3.13 -1.92
CA GLY A 71 -15.50 -2.33 -2.33
C GLY A 71 -15.16 -0.97 -2.95
N SER A 72 -13.88 -0.69 -3.25
CA SER A 72 -13.45 0.53 -3.94
C SER A 72 -12.55 0.21 -5.13
N SER A 73 -12.75 0.87 -6.24
CA SER A 73 -11.82 0.88 -7.38
C SER A 73 -10.91 2.12 -7.41
N ASP A 74 -11.04 3.00 -6.43
CA ASP A 74 -10.31 4.26 -6.36
C ASP A 74 -9.37 4.35 -5.16
N LEU A 75 -9.69 3.69 -4.04
CA LEU A 75 -8.90 3.73 -2.82
C LEU A 75 -8.06 2.47 -2.69
N PHE A 76 -6.79 2.65 -2.36
CA PHE A 76 -5.84 1.55 -2.18
C PHE A 76 -4.83 1.84 -1.07
N ILE A 77 -4.26 0.79 -0.53
CA ILE A 77 -3.13 0.84 0.40
C ILE A 77 -1.83 0.76 -0.39
N TYR A 78 -0.90 1.63 -0.06
CA TYR A 78 0.46 1.66 -0.57
C TYR A 78 1.44 1.57 0.60
N ARG A 79 2.52 0.79 0.45
CA ARG A 79 3.55 0.62 1.47
C ARG A 79 4.89 1.15 0.96
N THR A 80 5.53 2.02 1.74
CA THR A 80 6.84 2.57 1.39
C THR A 80 7.62 3.01 2.62
N ASP A 81 8.95 2.94 2.56
CA ASP A 81 9.90 3.53 3.52
C ASP A 81 10.46 4.88 3.04
N ASN A 82 10.18 5.25 1.81
CA ASN A 82 10.78 6.42 1.16
C ASN A 82 10.29 7.77 1.72
N ARG A 83 9.28 7.76 2.61
CA ARG A 83 8.67 8.96 3.19
C ARG A 83 9.08 9.22 4.63
N ASP A 84 9.18 8.16 5.42
CA ASP A 84 9.35 8.25 6.88
C ASP A 84 10.51 7.40 7.40
N GLY A 85 11.26 6.73 6.50
CA GLY A 85 12.41 5.90 6.85
C GLY A 85 12.08 4.48 7.31
N TYR A 86 10.80 4.21 7.64
CA TYR A 86 10.26 2.88 7.91
C TYR A 86 9.12 2.56 6.94
N ARG A 87 8.92 1.28 6.64
CA ARG A 87 7.84 0.84 5.75
C ARG A 87 6.49 0.98 6.43
N ASN A 88 5.89 2.14 6.28
CA ASN A 88 4.55 2.44 6.76
C ASN A 88 3.50 2.23 5.66
N LEU A 89 2.24 2.05 6.07
CA LEU A 89 1.09 1.99 5.18
C LEU A 89 0.49 3.38 4.98
N TYR A 90 0.10 3.63 3.75
CA TYR A 90 -0.56 4.87 3.32
C TYR A 90 -1.86 4.53 2.63
N LEU A 91 -2.93 5.25 2.94
CA LEU A 91 -4.14 5.26 2.15
C LEU A 91 -3.97 6.25 1.00
N CYS A 92 -4.18 5.76 -0.20
CA CYS A 92 -4.04 6.54 -1.44
C CYS A 92 -5.33 6.48 -2.25
N ASP A 93 -5.50 7.43 -3.16
CA ASP A 93 -6.53 7.38 -4.18
C ASP A 93 -5.93 7.45 -5.60
N THR A 94 -6.73 7.11 -6.59
CA THR A 94 -6.33 7.14 -8.00
C THR A 94 -6.13 8.57 -8.54
N GLU A 95 -6.51 9.60 -7.78
CA GLU A 95 -6.26 11.00 -8.11
C GLU A 95 -4.88 11.51 -7.65
N GLY A 96 -4.15 10.70 -6.86
CA GLY A 96 -2.80 11.03 -6.39
C GLY A 96 -2.75 11.60 -4.99
N ASN A 97 -3.88 11.61 -4.26
CA ASN A 97 -3.85 11.97 -2.86
C ASN A 97 -3.30 10.81 -2.03
N ILE A 98 -2.51 11.15 -1.01
CA ILE A 98 -1.88 10.18 -0.11
C ILE A 98 -1.99 10.65 1.34
N ARG A 99 -2.32 9.72 2.25
CA ARG A 99 -2.34 9.95 3.69
C ARG A 99 -1.72 8.78 4.44
N ARG A 100 -0.83 9.10 5.37
CA ARG A 100 -0.24 8.12 6.27
C ARG A 100 -1.33 7.42 7.09
N LEU A 101 -1.31 6.10 7.11
CA LEU A 101 -2.28 5.27 7.82
C LEU A 101 -1.67 4.70 9.11
N THR A 102 -0.43 4.20 9.06
CA THR A 102 0.32 3.72 10.23
C THR A 102 1.42 4.72 10.57
N GLU A 103 1.64 4.96 11.86
CA GLU A 103 2.62 5.94 12.37
C GLU A 103 3.55 5.23 13.36
N THR A 104 4.43 4.37 12.86
CA THR A 104 5.36 3.59 13.67
C THR A 104 6.79 3.74 13.21
N ASP A 105 7.73 3.61 14.15
CA ASP A 105 9.18 3.56 13.92
C ASP A 105 9.67 2.11 13.73
N ALA A 106 8.82 1.28 13.14
CA ALA A 106 9.12 -0.09 12.75
C ALA A 106 8.50 -0.41 11.39
N ASP A 107 9.05 -1.38 10.67
CA ASP A 107 8.49 -1.83 9.41
C ASP A 107 7.13 -2.50 9.64
N VAL A 108 6.15 -2.07 8.86
CA VAL A 108 4.80 -2.61 8.84
C VAL A 108 4.64 -3.56 7.67
N GLN A 109 4.03 -4.72 7.90
CA GLN A 109 3.67 -5.67 6.86
C GLN A 109 2.14 -5.68 6.69
N TYR A 110 1.67 -5.37 5.49
CA TYR A 110 0.24 -5.51 5.17
C TYR A 110 -0.19 -6.97 5.23
N VAL A 111 -1.36 -7.23 5.81
CA VAL A 111 -1.98 -8.56 5.89
C VAL A 111 -3.24 -8.62 5.06
N ALA A 112 -4.24 -7.78 5.35
CA ALA A 112 -5.54 -7.80 4.66
C ALA A 112 -6.32 -6.49 4.86
N ASN A 113 -7.43 -6.33 4.12
CA ASN A 113 -8.44 -5.32 4.41
C ASN A 113 -9.85 -5.81 4.04
N ASP A 114 -10.87 -5.31 4.73
CA ASP A 114 -12.28 -5.53 4.43
C ASP A 114 -13.01 -4.26 3.93
N GLY A 115 -12.26 -3.17 3.72
CA GLY A 115 -12.77 -1.85 3.36
C GLY A 115 -13.10 -0.96 4.55
N LYS A 116 -13.19 -1.53 5.77
CA LYS A 116 -13.42 -0.81 7.04
C LYS A 116 -12.22 -0.89 7.97
N TYR A 117 -11.49 -2.01 7.92
CA TYR A 117 -10.28 -2.24 8.67
C TYR A 117 -9.15 -2.64 7.73
N VAL A 118 -7.95 -2.27 8.11
CA VAL A 118 -6.70 -2.81 7.56
C VAL A 118 -5.98 -3.55 8.67
N TRP A 119 -5.62 -4.80 8.41
CA TRP A 119 -4.79 -5.64 9.28
C TRP A 119 -3.34 -5.58 8.81
N TYR A 120 -2.44 -5.49 9.75
CA TYR A 120 -1.01 -5.47 9.50
C TYR A 120 -0.23 -6.11 10.64
N THR A 121 0.99 -6.55 10.37
CA THR A 121 1.91 -6.95 11.43
C THR A 121 3.04 -5.93 11.54
N SER A 122 3.58 -5.76 12.74
CA SER A 122 4.66 -4.83 13.03
C SER A 122 5.42 -5.22 14.29
N ALA A 123 6.71 -4.85 14.33
CA ALA A 123 7.58 -4.95 15.50
C ALA A 123 7.55 -3.66 16.36
N GLU A 124 6.47 -2.88 16.30
CA GLU A 124 6.40 -1.57 16.97
C GLU A 124 6.39 -1.64 18.49
N ILE A 125 6.05 -2.79 19.08
CA ILE A 125 6.10 -3.00 20.53
C ILE A 125 7.51 -3.32 21.01
N SER A 126 8.19 -4.18 20.27
CA SER A 126 9.55 -4.65 20.59
C SER A 126 10.27 -5.11 19.33
N PRO A 127 11.58 -4.81 19.16
CA PRO A 127 12.31 -5.22 17.95
C PRO A 127 12.46 -6.73 17.77
N ILE A 128 12.19 -7.53 18.80
CA ILE A 128 12.26 -9.00 18.77
C ILE A 128 10.90 -9.67 18.73
N GLU A 129 9.83 -8.88 18.63
CA GLU A 129 8.45 -9.36 18.57
C GLU A 129 7.79 -8.88 17.29
N ASN A 130 6.82 -9.63 16.81
CA ASN A 130 5.99 -9.23 15.69
C ASN A 130 4.53 -9.49 16.03
N HIS A 131 3.71 -8.45 16.04
CA HIS A 131 2.32 -8.53 16.47
C HIS A 131 1.36 -8.17 15.35
N LEU A 132 0.17 -8.80 15.40
CA LEU A 132 -0.95 -8.43 14.56
C LEU A 132 -1.69 -7.23 15.15
N PHE A 133 -1.92 -6.25 14.30
CA PHE A 133 -2.72 -5.05 14.57
C PHE A 133 -3.84 -4.91 13.56
N ARG A 134 -4.83 -4.12 13.91
CA ARG A 134 -5.77 -3.57 12.94
C ARG A 134 -6.01 -2.08 13.18
N ILE A 135 -6.30 -1.37 12.11
CA ILE A 135 -6.69 0.04 12.16
C ILE A 135 -7.97 0.25 11.37
N SER A 136 -8.93 0.98 11.94
CA SER A 136 -10.16 1.27 11.23
C SER A 136 -9.98 2.42 10.25
N ILE A 137 -10.63 2.30 9.09
CA ILE A 137 -10.68 3.31 8.04
C ILE A 137 -12.13 3.70 7.80
N LYS A 138 -12.41 4.98 7.83
CA LYS A 138 -13.69 5.54 7.42
C LYS A 138 -13.47 6.50 6.24
N PRO A 139 -13.56 6.01 5.01
CA PRO A 139 -13.47 6.86 3.82
C PRO A 139 -14.52 7.98 3.87
N SER A 140 -14.24 9.08 3.19
CA SER A 140 -15.16 10.22 3.11
C SER A 140 -15.51 10.51 1.65
N PRO A 141 -16.80 10.72 1.34
CA PRO A 141 -17.22 11.16 -0.01
C PRO A 141 -16.68 12.55 -0.38
N LYS A 142 -16.15 13.29 0.61
CA LYS A 142 -15.51 14.61 0.42
C LYS A 142 -14.01 14.50 0.09
N GLY A 143 -13.52 13.30 -0.24
CA GLY A 143 -12.14 13.02 -0.61
C GLY A 143 -11.29 12.49 0.54
N LEU A 144 -10.12 12.01 0.17
CA LEU A 144 -9.18 11.31 1.05
C LEU A 144 -8.73 12.19 2.24
N SER A 145 -8.58 13.50 2.07
CA SER A 145 -8.19 14.43 3.14
C SER A 145 -9.18 14.46 4.31
N LYS A 146 -10.43 14.02 4.09
CA LYS A 146 -11.50 13.95 5.10
C LYS A 146 -11.77 12.55 5.62
N ALA A 147 -11.05 11.54 5.13
CA ALA A 147 -11.11 10.19 5.70
C ALA A 147 -10.67 10.23 7.18
N LYS A 148 -11.26 9.37 8.00
CA LYS A 148 -10.89 9.23 9.42
C LYS A 148 -10.27 7.86 9.65
N PHE A 149 -9.24 7.83 10.45
CA PHE A 149 -8.57 6.59 10.90
C PHE A 149 -8.78 6.45 12.40
N GLY A 150 -8.97 5.21 12.87
CA GLY A 150 -8.97 4.88 14.28
C GLY A 150 -7.56 4.83 14.86
N GLN A 151 -7.47 4.46 16.12
CA GLN A 151 -6.19 4.10 16.73
C GLN A 151 -5.87 2.63 16.34
N PRO A 152 -4.60 2.27 16.21
CA PRO A 152 -4.19 0.88 16.08
C PRO A 152 -4.67 0.05 17.29
N GLU A 153 -5.18 -1.12 17.00
CA GLU A 153 -5.60 -2.11 18.00
C GLU A 153 -4.73 -3.35 17.85
N GLN A 154 -3.95 -3.69 18.87
CA GLN A 154 -3.15 -4.91 18.92
C GLN A 154 -4.08 -6.12 19.16
N LEU A 155 -3.94 -7.16 18.35
CA LEU A 155 -4.78 -8.36 18.40
C LEU A 155 -4.05 -9.57 18.99
N THR A 156 -2.73 -9.70 18.81
CA THR A 156 -1.90 -10.70 19.45
C THR A 156 -1.19 -10.10 20.66
N VAL A 157 -1.32 -10.72 21.84
CA VAL A 157 -0.81 -10.16 23.11
C VAL A 157 0.26 -11.05 23.77
N ALA A 158 0.41 -12.29 23.32
CA ALA A 158 1.50 -13.15 23.81
C ALA A 158 2.83 -12.64 23.27
N GLU A 159 3.88 -12.66 24.10
CA GLU A 159 5.24 -12.32 23.67
C GLU A 159 5.70 -13.27 22.56
N GLY A 160 6.38 -12.74 21.55
CA GLY A 160 6.98 -13.53 20.50
C GLY A 160 6.77 -12.99 19.08
N TRP A 161 7.16 -13.84 18.13
CA TRP A 161 7.06 -13.53 16.71
C TRP A 161 5.84 -14.25 16.12
N HIS A 162 4.80 -13.50 15.81
CA HIS A 162 3.54 -14.01 15.27
C HIS A 162 3.57 -14.03 13.73
N ASN A 163 3.26 -15.20 13.15
CA ASN A 163 3.11 -15.39 11.71
C ASN A 163 1.63 -15.58 11.35
N ILE A 164 1.01 -14.53 10.89
CA ILE A 164 -0.44 -14.47 10.76
C ILE A 164 -0.90 -14.88 9.36
N GLU A 165 -1.84 -15.82 9.32
CA GLU A 165 -2.62 -16.16 8.14
C GLU A 165 -4.11 -15.94 8.43
N MET A 166 -4.73 -15.01 7.67
CA MET A 166 -6.14 -14.65 7.84
C MET A 166 -7.05 -15.59 7.06
N SER A 167 -8.21 -15.92 7.65
CA SER A 167 -9.30 -16.57 6.90
C SER A 167 -9.80 -15.69 5.75
N PRO A 168 -10.36 -16.26 4.66
CA PRO A 168 -10.85 -15.47 3.52
C PRO A 168 -11.94 -14.46 3.86
N ASP A 169 -12.70 -14.70 4.92
CA ASP A 169 -13.75 -13.80 5.42
C ASP A 169 -13.22 -12.81 6.49
N LEU A 170 -11.94 -12.90 6.83
CA LEU A 170 -11.24 -12.06 7.81
C LEU A 170 -11.84 -12.11 9.23
N THR A 171 -12.56 -13.18 9.57
CA THR A 171 -13.17 -13.37 10.89
C THR A 171 -12.26 -14.12 11.86
N GLN A 172 -11.30 -14.85 11.33
CA GLN A 172 -10.36 -15.68 12.09
C GLN A 172 -8.95 -15.54 11.53
N TYR A 173 -7.97 -15.87 12.34
CA TYR A 173 -6.59 -16.02 11.88
C TYR A 173 -5.93 -17.24 12.57
N VAL A 174 -4.92 -17.78 11.91
CA VAL A 174 -4.00 -18.76 12.47
C VAL A 174 -2.67 -18.06 12.76
N ASP A 175 -2.07 -18.41 13.87
CA ASP A 175 -0.79 -17.89 14.35
C ASP A 175 0.20 -19.04 14.52
#